data_fc8dca67c34d72726b2bc3bce2651ed4
#
_entry.id   fc8dca67c34d72726b2bc3bce2651ed4
#
_cell.length_a   1.000
_cell.length_b   1.000
_cell.length_c   1.000
_cell.angle_alpha   90.00
_cell.angle_beta   90.00
_cell.angle_gamma   90.00
#
_symmetry.space_group_name_H-M   'P 1'
#
loop_
_entity.id
_entity.type
_entity.pdbx_description
1 polymer ?
#
loop_
_entity_poly.entity_id
_entity_poly.type
_entity_poly.pdbx_seq_one_letter_code
_entity_poly.pdbx_strand_id
1 'polypeptide(L)'
;MAILLVLAAMAVPMLRSPSASSRMEKTALEFQAFCGRVRFQAVEKGADRAVCFDPAANEFFLADPDDPEAERSSIRWKLPEGFEYSPDTEIHSEPEGDGMELFRYYPDGGASGTRVLIIRCGNVRREFRVSLLTGLLTSRELREEEVMP
;
A
#
# COMPACT_ATOMS: atom_id res chain seq x y z
N MET A 1 -21.08 -41.19 -22.82
CA MET A 1 -21.55 -40.41 -21.65
C MET A 1 -20.55 -40.38 -20.50
N ALA A 2 -19.83 -41.44 -20.17
CA ALA A 2 -18.84 -41.48 -19.09
C ALA A 2 -17.60 -40.56 -19.28
N ILE A 3 -17.16 -40.35 -20.53
CA ILE A 3 -15.98 -39.53 -20.87
C ILE A 3 -16.20 -38.04 -20.61
N LEU A 4 -17.42 -37.54 -20.81
CA LEU A 4 -17.79 -36.13 -20.57
C LEU A 4 -17.79 -35.79 -19.06
N LEU A 5 -18.17 -36.75 -18.22
CA LEU A 5 -18.15 -36.60 -16.74
C LEU A 5 -16.72 -36.54 -16.18
N VAL A 6 -15.79 -37.30 -16.77
CA VAL A 6 -14.37 -37.27 -16.34
C VAL A 6 -13.69 -35.96 -16.74
N LEU A 7 -14.00 -35.39 -17.89
CA LEU A 7 -13.50 -34.08 -18.34
C LEU A 7 -14.04 -32.94 -17.47
N ALA A 8 -15.30 -33.00 -17.05
CA ALA A 8 -15.89 -32.02 -16.13
C ALA A 8 -15.27 -32.09 -14.74
N ALA A 9 -14.90 -33.27 -14.24
CA ALA A 9 -14.24 -33.45 -12.96
C ALA A 9 -12.79 -32.92 -12.95
N MET A 10 -12.10 -32.85 -14.09
CA MET A 10 -10.76 -32.27 -14.21
C MET A 10 -10.76 -30.74 -14.36
N ALA A 11 -11.87 -30.13 -14.76
CA ALA A 11 -11.99 -28.68 -14.90
C ALA A 11 -12.27 -27.94 -13.58
N VAL A 12 -12.77 -28.63 -12.55
CA VAL A 12 -13.15 -28.04 -11.25
C VAL A 12 -11.94 -27.57 -10.39
N PRO A 13 -10.74 -28.14 -10.46
CA PRO A 13 -9.63 -27.66 -9.64
C PRO A 13 -9.03 -26.31 -10.08
N MET A 14 -9.38 -25.77 -11.25
CA MET A 14 -8.81 -24.51 -11.76
C MET A 14 -9.45 -23.23 -11.20
N LEU A 15 -10.52 -23.32 -10.43
CA LEU A 15 -11.18 -22.19 -9.76
C LEU A 15 -10.75 -22.05 -8.29
N ARG A 16 -9.50 -22.37 -7.95
CA ARG A 16 -8.98 -22.06 -6.62
C ARG A 16 -8.86 -20.55 -6.48
N SER A 17 -9.56 -20.00 -5.49
CA SER A 17 -9.35 -18.62 -5.04
C SER A 17 -7.85 -18.37 -4.83
N PRO A 18 -7.29 -17.25 -5.30
CA PRO A 18 -5.88 -16.96 -5.13
C PRO A 18 -5.50 -17.02 -3.65
N SER A 19 -4.36 -17.59 -3.33
CA SER A 19 -3.86 -17.69 -1.95
C SER A 19 -3.64 -16.28 -1.37
N ALA A 20 -3.68 -16.15 -0.04
CA ALA A 20 -3.40 -14.89 0.65
C ALA A 20 -2.02 -14.32 0.25
N SER A 21 -1.02 -15.17 0.06
CA SER A 21 0.31 -14.77 -0.41
C SER A 21 0.28 -14.21 -1.84
N SER A 22 -0.44 -14.84 -2.76
CA SER A 22 -0.59 -14.36 -4.15
C SER A 22 -1.36 -13.03 -4.20
N ARG A 23 -2.39 -12.87 -3.39
CA ARG A 23 -3.13 -11.62 -3.25
C ARG A 23 -2.24 -10.52 -2.68
N MET A 24 -1.41 -10.84 -1.67
CA MET A 24 -0.47 -9.90 -1.07
C MET A 24 0.58 -9.43 -2.08
N GLU A 25 1.11 -10.33 -2.91
CA GLU A 25 2.08 -9.98 -3.95
C GLU A 25 1.50 -8.97 -4.95
N LYS A 26 0.29 -9.25 -5.46
CA LYS A 26 -0.43 -8.33 -6.34
C LYS A 26 -0.67 -6.97 -5.68
N THR A 27 -1.16 -6.97 -4.44
CA THR A 27 -1.43 -5.76 -3.65
C THR A 27 -0.15 -4.95 -3.42
N ALA A 28 0.98 -5.63 -3.16
CA ALA A 28 2.28 -4.97 -3.00
C ALA A 28 2.73 -4.24 -4.27
N LEU A 29 2.56 -4.87 -5.44
CA LEU A 29 2.89 -4.24 -6.73
C LEU A 29 1.98 -3.03 -7.02
N GLU A 30 0.70 -3.12 -6.71
CA GLU A 30 -0.25 -2.02 -6.87
C GLU A 30 0.09 -0.84 -5.95
N PHE A 31 0.47 -1.11 -4.70
CA PHE A 31 0.88 -0.08 -3.75
C PHE A 31 2.19 0.60 -4.17
N GLN A 32 3.17 -0.18 -4.64
CA GLN A 32 4.42 0.37 -5.19
C GLN A 32 4.15 1.25 -6.41
N ALA A 33 3.24 0.84 -7.29
CA ALA A 33 2.84 1.64 -8.45
C ALA A 33 2.13 2.94 -8.04
N PHE A 34 1.27 2.89 -7.03
CA PHE A 34 0.62 4.07 -6.45
C PHE A 34 1.67 5.06 -5.91
N CYS A 35 2.58 4.61 -5.05
CA CYS A 35 3.65 5.44 -4.49
C CYS A 35 4.56 6.01 -5.59
N GLY A 36 4.86 5.23 -6.62
CA GLY A 36 5.63 5.67 -7.79
C GLY A 36 4.95 6.82 -8.53
N ARG A 37 3.63 6.79 -8.68
CA ARG A 37 2.85 7.88 -9.28
C ARG A 37 2.89 9.15 -8.43
N VAL A 38 2.76 9.02 -7.09
CA VAL A 38 2.85 10.16 -6.17
C VAL A 38 4.23 10.81 -6.25
N ARG A 39 5.29 10.01 -6.22
CA ARG A 39 6.68 10.47 -6.38
C ARG A 39 6.89 11.19 -7.72
N PHE A 40 6.39 10.61 -8.80
CA PHE A 40 6.46 11.22 -10.13
C PHE A 40 5.76 12.59 -10.17
N GLN A 41 4.60 12.72 -9.54
CA GLN A 41 3.90 14.00 -9.41
C GLN A 41 4.71 15.05 -8.65
N ALA A 42 5.41 14.67 -7.58
CA ALA A 42 6.26 15.59 -6.83
C ALA A 42 7.40 16.15 -7.72
N VAL A 43 8.07 15.27 -8.47
CA VAL A 43 9.16 15.65 -9.38
C VAL A 43 8.62 16.48 -10.55
N GLU A 44 7.54 16.04 -11.21
CA GLU A 44 6.97 16.71 -12.37
C GLU A 44 6.44 18.11 -12.06
N LYS A 45 5.78 18.27 -10.93
CA LYS A 45 5.19 19.55 -10.50
C LYS A 45 6.18 20.44 -9.76
N GLY A 46 7.35 19.92 -9.39
CA GLY A 46 8.33 20.65 -8.60
C GLY A 46 7.80 21.08 -7.22
N ALA A 47 6.92 20.27 -6.64
CA ALA A 47 6.25 20.56 -5.37
C ALA A 47 6.12 19.31 -4.51
N ASP A 48 6.09 19.49 -3.19
CA ASP A 48 5.91 18.40 -2.24
C ASP A 48 4.57 17.68 -2.47
N ARG A 49 4.58 16.36 -2.29
CA ARG A 49 3.37 15.53 -2.36
C ARG A 49 3.36 14.54 -1.22
N ALA A 50 2.30 14.58 -0.42
CA ALA A 50 2.13 13.67 0.70
C ALA A 50 1.35 12.42 0.30
N VAL A 51 1.74 11.28 0.88
CA VAL A 51 0.95 10.05 0.90
C VAL A 51 0.23 10.00 2.23
N CYS A 52 -1.10 10.02 2.17
CA CYS A 52 -1.97 9.99 3.33
C CYS A 52 -2.82 8.72 3.32
N PHE A 53 -3.27 8.29 4.50
CA PHE A 53 -4.19 7.18 4.68
C PHE A 53 -5.48 7.65 5.35
N ASP A 54 -6.62 7.31 4.78
CA ASP A 54 -7.94 7.50 5.35
C ASP A 54 -8.42 6.17 5.95
N PRO A 55 -8.44 6.03 7.29
CA PRO A 55 -8.87 4.79 7.92
C PRO A 55 -10.36 4.50 7.74
N ALA A 56 -11.20 5.53 7.59
CA ALA A 56 -12.64 5.36 7.40
C ALA A 56 -12.96 4.78 6.01
N ALA A 57 -12.24 5.22 4.98
CA ALA A 57 -12.38 4.71 3.62
C ALA A 57 -11.48 3.50 3.32
N ASN A 58 -10.52 3.19 4.20
CA ASN A 58 -9.45 2.20 3.99
C ASN A 58 -8.69 2.46 2.68
N GLU A 59 -8.27 3.70 2.48
CA GLU A 59 -7.75 4.23 1.23
C GLU A 59 -6.51 5.08 1.44
N PHE A 60 -5.51 4.89 0.58
CA PHE A 60 -4.37 5.78 0.46
C PHE A 60 -4.65 6.82 -0.63
N PHE A 61 -4.21 8.05 -0.40
CA PHE A 61 -4.40 9.14 -1.36
C PHE A 61 -3.21 10.11 -1.36
N LEU A 62 -3.07 10.82 -2.48
CA LEU A 62 -2.13 11.92 -2.59
C LEU A 62 -2.77 13.17 -2.00
N ALA A 63 -2.05 13.89 -1.15
CA ALA A 63 -2.41 15.23 -0.68
C ALA A 63 -1.36 16.25 -1.12
N ASP A 64 -1.82 17.48 -1.32
CA ASP A 64 -0.96 18.65 -1.51
C ASP A 64 -0.76 19.33 -0.15
N PRO A 65 0.46 19.31 0.42
CA PRO A 65 0.69 19.91 1.74
C PRO A 65 0.54 21.44 1.74
N ASP A 66 0.71 22.07 0.58
CA ASP A 66 0.62 23.52 0.44
C ASP A 66 -0.83 24.00 0.19
N ASP A 67 -1.74 23.10 -0.18
CA ASP A 67 -3.15 23.35 -0.38
C ASP A 67 -4.02 22.24 0.22
N PRO A 68 -4.20 22.22 1.56
CA PRO A 68 -4.97 21.19 2.24
C PRO A 68 -6.47 21.24 1.90
N GLU A 69 -6.97 22.33 1.34
CA GLU A 69 -8.35 22.46 0.86
C GLU A 69 -8.51 22.06 -0.61
N ALA A 70 -7.40 21.85 -1.32
CA ALA A 70 -7.46 21.28 -2.67
C ALA A 70 -8.22 19.97 -2.63
N GLU A 71 -9.17 19.82 -3.54
CA GLU A 71 -9.91 18.57 -3.71
C GLU A 71 -8.95 17.38 -3.61
N ARG A 72 -9.25 16.45 -2.69
CA ARG A 72 -8.47 15.21 -2.54
C ARG A 72 -8.16 14.67 -3.92
N SER A 73 -6.88 14.61 -4.22
CA SER A 73 -6.36 14.28 -5.56
C SER A 73 -7.06 13.08 -6.17
N SER A 74 -7.17 13.07 -7.49
CA SER A 74 -7.62 11.92 -8.27
C SER A 74 -6.71 10.68 -8.11
N ILE A 75 -5.50 10.84 -7.52
CA ILE A 75 -4.58 9.74 -7.27
C ILE A 75 -4.90 9.10 -5.92
N ARG A 76 -5.65 7.99 -5.99
CA ARG A 76 -6.11 7.21 -4.85
C ARG A 76 -5.86 5.74 -5.09
N TRP A 77 -5.70 5.00 -4.00
CA TRP A 77 -5.61 3.56 -4.05
C TRP A 77 -6.28 2.96 -2.81
N LYS A 78 -7.37 2.25 -3.03
CA LYS A 78 -8.11 1.58 -1.98
C LYS A 78 -7.49 0.24 -1.68
N LEU A 79 -7.29 -0.07 -0.39
CA LEU A 79 -6.91 -1.41 0.04
C LEU A 79 -7.98 -2.40 -0.37
N PRO A 80 -7.60 -3.55 -0.97
CA PRO A 80 -8.54 -4.60 -1.29
C PRO A 80 -9.24 -5.15 -0.04
N GLU A 81 -10.41 -5.74 -0.22
CA GLU A 81 -11.15 -6.37 0.87
C GLU A 81 -10.30 -7.46 1.57
N GLY A 82 -10.32 -7.45 2.90
CA GLY A 82 -9.54 -8.36 3.74
C GLY A 82 -8.09 -7.92 3.98
N PHE A 83 -7.69 -6.75 3.46
CA PHE A 83 -6.41 -6.13 3.77
C PHE A 83 -6.57 -5.03 4.81
N GLU A 84 -5.59 -4.94 5.69
CA GLU A 84 -5.53 -3.92 6.74
C GLU A 84 -4.16 -3.24 6.73
N TYR A 85 -4.16 -1.92 6.89
CA TYR A 85 -2.97 -1.17 7.22
C TYR A 85 -2.78 -1.20 8.74
N SER A 86 -1.58 -1.58 9.19
CA SER A 86 -1.18 -1.50 10.59
C SER A 86 -0.10 -0.44 10.71
N PRO A 87 -0.40 0.68 11.38
CA PRO A 87 0.64 1.65 11.70
C PRO A 87 1.64 1.01 12.66
N ASP A 88 2.94 1.17 12.38
CA ASP A 88 3.97 0.80 13.34
C ASP A 88 3.87 1.73 14.56
N THR A 89 3.72 1.16 15.75
CA THR A 89 3.23 1.84 16.96
C THR A 89 4.22 2.87 17.52
N GLU A 90 5.41 2.99 16.97
CA GLU A 90 6.48 3.81 17.56
C GLU A 90 6.57 5.27 17.07
N ILE A 91 5.85 5.65 16.02
CA ILE A 91 5.97 7.00 15.44
C ILE A 91 4.59 7.53 15.04
N HIS A 92 3.75 7.87 16.00
CA HIS A 92 2.48 8.54 15.69
C HIS A 92 2.40 9.93 16.30
N SER A 93 2.47 10.92 15.42
CA SER A 93 1.73 12.17 15.64
C SER A 93 0.25 11.81 15.52
N GLU A 94 -0.56 12.20 16.48
CA GLU A 94 -2.00 12.02 16.40
C GLU A 94 -2.52 12.63 15.10
N PRO A 95 -3.45 11.96 14.38
CA PRO A 95 -3.96 12.48 13.14
C PRO A 95 -4.73 13.79 13.39
N GLU A 96 -4.19 14.89 12.92
CA GLU A 96 -4.95 16.14 12.79
C GLU A 96 -5.73 16.09 11.47
N GLY A 97 -7.04 15.79 11.54
CA GLY A 97 -7.94 15.86 10.39
C GLY A 97 -8.35 14.51 9.79
N ASP A 98 -8.98 14.56 8.62
CA ASP A 98 -9.63 13.45 7.90
C ASP A 98 -8.66 12.42 7.27
N GLY A 99 -7.37 12.49 7.55
CA GLY A 99 -6.38 11.57 7.03
C GLY A 99 -5.04 11.70 7.71
N MET A 100 -4.33 10.58 7.86
CA MET A 100 -3.00 10.53 8.47
C MET A 100 -1.93 10.63 7.37
N GLU A 101 -1.11 11.69 7.42
CA GLU A 101 0.09 11.77 6.58
C GLU A 101 1.10 10.70 7.03
N LEU A 102 1.52 9.85 6.07
CA LEU A 102 2.46 8.77 6.33
C LEU A 102 3.88 9.19 5.95
N PHE A 103 4.05 9.69 4.76
CA PHE A 103 5.33 10.19 4.27
C PHE A 103 5.11 11.17 3.12
N ARG A 104 6.15 11.93 2.81
CA ARG A 104 6.12 13.00 1.83
C ARG A 104 7.24 12.82 0.82
N TYR A 105 6.92 12.99 -0.45
CA TYR A 105 7.89 13.06 -1.53
C TYR A 105 8.25 14.50 -1.86
N TYR A 106 9.51 14.72 -2.17
CA TYR A 106 10.07 16.00 -2.55
C TYR A 106 10.35 16.08 -4.06
N PRO A 107 10.48 17.30 -4.61
CA PRO A 107 10.82 17.52 -6.03
C PRO A 107 12.13 16.88 -6.48
N ASP A 108 13.10 16.68 -5.59
CA ASP A 108 14.36 15.98 -5.88
C ASP A 108 14.21 14.46 -5.92
N GLY A 109 13.01 13.95 -5.65
CA GLY A 109 12.70 12.53 -5.62
C GLY A 109 12.96 11.84 -4.29
N GLY A 110 13.52 12.53 -3.29
CA GLY A 110 13.67 12.04 -1.93
C GLY A 110 12.34 11.96 -1.18
N ALA A 111 12.37 11.49 0.06
CA ALA A 111 11.19 11.39 0.90
C ALA A 111 11.49 11.68 2.37
N SER A 112 10.45 11.98 3.16
CA SER A 112 10.52 12.07 4.63
C SER A 112 9.25 11.49 5.25
N GLY A 113 9.29 11.22 6.56
CA GLY A 113 8.15 10.70 7.33
C GLY A 113 8.30 9.25 7.75
N THR A 114 7.21 8.52 7.86
CA THR A 114 7.19 7.11 8.25
C THR A 114 8.03 6.26 7.29
N ARG A 115 9.01 5.56 7.84
CA ARG A 115 9.94 4.74 7.04
C ARG A 115 9.42 3.35 6.75
N VAL A 116 8.54 2.87 7.63
CA VAL A 116 8.06 1.48 7.62
C VAL A 116 6.54 1.48 7.68
N LEU A 117 5.93 0.76 6.75
CA LEU A 117 4.51 0.52 6.67
C LEU A 117 4.26 -0.98 6.65
N ILE A 118 3.25 -1.45 7.35
CA ILE A 118 2.87 -2.86 7.34
C ILE A 118 1.45 -3.01 6.81
N ILE A 119 1.30 -3.83 5.77
CA ILE A 119 0.00 -4.27 5.26
C ILE A 119 -0.18 -5.74 5.60
N ARG A 120 -1.34 -6.09 6.12
CA ARG A 120 -1.71 -7.43 6.55
C ARG A 120 -2.91 -7.95 5.77
N CYS A 121 -2.89 -9.25 5.44
CA CYS A 121 -4.02 -10.00 4.94
C CYS A 121 -4.06 -11.39 5.60
N GLY A 122 -4.97 -11.60 6.56
CA GLY A 122 -4.98 -12.80 7.38
C GLY A 122 -3.69 -12.94 8.19
N ASN A 123 -2.97 -14.05 7.99
CA ASN A 123 -1.68 -14.32 8.61
C ASN A 123 -0.46 -13.85 7.79
N VAL A 124 -0.68 -13.33 6.60
CA VAL A 124 0.39 -12.79 5.74
C VAL A 124 0.60 -11.32 6.04
N ARG A 125 1.84 -10.93 6.33
CA ARG A 125 2.25 -9.55 6.57
C ARG A 125 3.33 -9.16 5.60
N ARG A 126 3.27 -7.93 5.10
CA ARG A 126 4.32 -7.37 4.24
C ARG A 126 4.71 -5.99 4.74
N GLU A 127 6.00 -5.84 4.92
CA GLU A 127 6.64 -4.58 5.28
C GLU A 127 7.01 -3.83 4.01
N PHE A 128 6.75 -2.53 4.00
CA PHE A 128 7.18 -1.59 2.96
C PHE A 128 8.11 -0.56 3.60
N ARG A 129 9.24 -0.33 2.96
CA ARG A 129 10.22 0.68 3.40
C ARG A 129 10.42 1.72 2.34
N VAL A 130 10.33 2.98 2.75
CA VAL A 130 10.63 4.13 1.89
C VAL A 130 12.07 4.56 2.15
N SER A 131 12.87 4.62 1.10
CA SER A 131 14.20 5.22 1.17
C SER A 131 14.08 6.74 1.21
N LEU A 132 14.54 7.37 2.28
CA LEU A 132 14.44 8.82 2.42
C LEU A 132 15.28 9.56 1.37
N LEU A 133 16.41 8.98 0.95
CA LEU A 133 17.30 9.59 -0.01
C LEU A 133 16.77 9.49 -1.44
N THR A 134 16.24 8.33 -1.83
CA THR A 134 15.85 8.05 -3.22
C THR A 134 14.35 8.07 -3.43
N GLY A 135 13.55 8.06 -2.37
CA GLY A 135 12.09 7.93 -2.42
C GLY A 135 11.61 6.56 -2.94
N LEU A 136 12.50 5.60 -3.14
CA LEU A 136 12.11 4.28 -3.63
C LEU A 136 11.45 3.46 -2.53
N LEU A 137 10.36 2.80 -2.89
CA LEU A 137 9.64 1.88 -2.03
C LEU A 137 10.12 0.46 -2.29
N THR A 138 10.58 -0.21 -1.24
CA THR A 138 10.89 -1.65 -1.24
C THR A 138 9.93 -2.39 -0.36
N SER A 139 9.72 -3.68 -0.61
CA SER A 139 8.85 -4.50 0.23
C SER A 139 9.45 -5.86 0.51
N ARG A 140 9.14 -6.41 1.70
CA ARG A 140 9.48 -7.79 2.07
C ARG A 140 8.32 -8.43 2.84
N GLU A 141 8.16 -9.73 2.69
CA GLU A 141 7.23 -10.51 3.50
C GLU A 141 7.83 -10.74 4.88
N LEU A 142 7.02 -10.50 5.93
CA LEU A 142 7.38 -10.78 7.31
C LEU A 142 6.93 -12.20 7.67
N ARG A 143 7.85 -13.02 8.16
CA ARG A 143 7.53 -14.34 8.73
C ARG A 143 7.16 -14.18 10.20
N GLU A 144 6.27 -15.05 10.69
CA GLU A 144 5.79 -15.00 12.08
C GLU A 144 6.91 -15.09 13.13
N GLU A 145 8.06 -15.67 12.78
CA GLU A 145 9.21 -15.81 13.68
C GLU A 145 10.00 -14.51 13.92
N GLU A 146 9.82 -13.48 13.08
CA GLU A 146 10.53 -12.20 13.21
C GLU A 146 9.81 -11.18 14.11
N VAL A 147 8.67 -11.54 14.68
CA VAL A 147 7.82 -10.64 15.50
C VAL A 147 7.99 -10.91 17.00
N MET A 148 9.03 -11.58 17.46
CA MET A 148 9.31 -11.66 18.88
C MET A 148 10.14 -10.45 19.34
N PRO A 149 9.69 -9.79 20.43
CA PRO A 149 10.34 -8.61 20.99
C PRO A 149 11.74 -8.91 21.54
#